data_71006a4740b8666e7b1faca0bfdeddc1
#
_entry.id   71006a4740b8666e7b1faca0bfdeddc1
#
_cell.length_a   1.000
_cell.length_b   1.000
_cell.length_c   1.000
_cell.angle_alpha   90.00
_cell.angle_beta   90.00
_cell.angle_gamma   90.00
#
_symmetry.space_group_name_H-M   'P 1'
#
loop_
_entity.id
_entity.type
_entity.pdbx_description
1 polymer ?
#
loop_
_entity_poly.entity_id
_entity_poly.type
_entity_poly.pdbx_seq_one_letter_code
_entity_poly.pdbx_strand_id
1 'polypeptide(L)'
;PEEAFPQDRSPGLAEAINADPNFFDGIDLVVPTSGSSAGSPRLVGLSIEALMASAKATELALEGPGRWILAMPAHHIAGAMILLRAAVAETNPQIVDTSEGVDPRALLPAIQGATQDEMPGYLSLVPTQLAQCLDAGEEVVGPMRSLAAILVGGAATNQHLLARATEAGLKVRLTYGMTETAGGCVYDGKPLPGTSVRAVDWDGRTRLAIHGPTLMTRYLDAESPFFEEGGHRWLISGDMGVIRASGKVEVNGRADDVITSGGLSIAPGPLRRAVRSYEGISDAWIMGTPDEKWGQIVTALVVPNQMPTDSLEMAELGAAVREHAAARIGRAQAPRRVVAVTELPYLGFDKIDRGAAVATANATTATERNWVR
;
A
#
# COMPACT_ATOMS: atom_id res chain seq x y z
N PRO A 1 -2.09 -29.41 -11.10
CA PRO A 1 -2.70 -28.07 -11.21
C PRO A 1 -3.81 -27.87 -10.16
N GLU A 2 -4.60 -28.90 -9.81
CA GLU A 2 -5.70 -28.80 -8.84
C GLU A 2 -5.26 -28.46 -7.41
N GLU A 3 -4.03 -28.81 -7.00
CA GLU A 3 -3.50 -28.49 -5.68
C GLU A 3 -3.01 -27.03 -5.55
N ALA A 4 -2.78 -26.33 -6.67
CA ALA A 4 -2.26 -24.97 -6.65
C ALA A 4 -3.37 -23.90 -6.43
N PHE A 5 -4.63 -24.24 -6.63
CA PHE A 5 -5.77 -23.31 -6.50
C PHE A 5 -6.80 -23.88 -5.51
N PRO A 6 -7.02 -23.23 -4.35
CA PRO A 6 -8.09 -23.62 -3.45
C PRO A 6 -9.44 -23.63 -4.20
N GLN A 7 -10.13 -24.76 -4.20
CA GLN A 7 -11.35 -25.04 -4.96
C GLN A 7 -12.52 -24.04 -4.73
N ASP A 8 -12.46 -23.24 -3.67
CA ASP A 8 -13.54 -22.31 -3.28
C ASP A 8 -13.44 -20.89 -3.85
N ARG A 9 -12.40 -20.55 -4.63
CA ARG A 9 -12.10 -19.13 -4.92
C ARG A 9 -12.60 -18.59 -6.25
N SER A 10 -12.92 -19.42 -7.23
CA SER A 10 -13.43 -18.97 -8.53
C SER A 10 -14.28 -20.05 -9.17
N PRO A 11 -15.60 -20.12 -8.88
CA PRO A 11 -16.50 -20.97 -9.62
C PRO A 11 -16.38 -20.63 -11.12
N GLY A 12 -16.08 -21.62 -11.95
CA GLY A 12 -15.88 -21.43 -13.39
C GLY A 12 -14.44 -21.25 -13.85
N LEU A 13 -13.45 -20.97 -12.98
CA LEU A 13 -12.06 -20.89 -13.41
C LEU A 13 -11.53 -22.22 -13.95
N ALA A 14 -11.81 -23.32 -13.25
CA ALA A 14 -11.42 -24.66 -13.72
C ALA A 14 -12.11 -25.01 -15.06
N GLU A 15 -13.36 -24.62 -15.23
CA GLU A 15 -14.09 -24.79 -16.50
C GLU A 15 -13.46 -23.94 -17.62
N ALA A 16 -13.12 -22.68 -17.34
CA ALA A 16 -12.46 -21.78 -18.30
C ALA A 16 -11.09 -22.30 -18.72
N ILE A 17 -10.27 -22.79 -17.78
CA ILE A 17 -8.96 -23.40 -18.05
C ILE A 17 -9.12 -24.65 -18.93
N ASN A 18 -10.13 -25.48 -18.66
CA ASN A 18 -10.35 -26.69 -19.43
C ASN A 18 -10.98 -26.43 -20.84
N ALA A 19 -11.69 -25.31 -20.97
CA ALA A 19 -12.36 -24.94 -22.22
C ALA A 19 -11.44 -24.26 -23.24
N ASP A 20 -10.37 -23.59 -22.77
CA ASP A 20 -9.44 -22.85 -23.63
C ASP A 20 -8.02 -23.38 -23.46
N PRO A 21 -7.48 -24.14 -24.44
CA PRO A 21 -6.09 -24.60 -24.42
C PRO A 21 -5.04 -23.47 -24.32
N ASN A 22 -5.40 -22.26 -24.72
CA ASN A 22 -4.55 -21.09 -24.73
C ASN A 22 -4.81 -20.16 -23.54
N PHE A 23 -5.50 -20.67 -22.50
CA PHE A 23 -5.90 -19.89 -21.32
C PHE A 23 -4.73 -19.17 -20.65
N PHE A 24 -3.53 -19.73 -20.71
CA PHE A 24 -2.32 -19.13 -20.12
C PHE A 24 -1.39 -18.46 -21.16
N ASP A 25 -1.83 -18.25 -22.40
CA ASP A 25 -0.98 -17.59 -23.40
C ASP A 25 -0.52 -16.20 -22.96
N GLY A 26 0.80 -15.99 -22.99
CA GLY A 26 1.45 -14.77 -22.52
C GLY A 26 1.40 -14.56 -21.00
N ILE A 27 1.24 -15.66 -20.23
CA ILE A 27 1.22 -15.66 -18.76
C ILE A 27 2.23 -16.67 -18.24
N ASP A 28 3.24 -16.20 -17.54
CA ASP A 28 4.30 -17.01 -16.94
C ASP A 28 4.17 -17.08 -15.42
N LEU A 29 3.47 -16.11 -14.82
CA LEU A 29 3.24 -16.05 -13.37
C LEU A 29 1.80 -15.62 -13.07
N VAL A 30 1.15 -16.35 -12.19
CA VAL A 30 -0.17 -15.97 -11.63
C VAL A 30 -0.01 -15.58 -10.17
N VAL A 31 -0.46 -14.37 -9.82
CA VAL A 31 -0.38 -13.85 -8.45
C VAL A 31 -1.77 -13.38 -8.01
N PRO A 32 -2.28 -13.84 -6.87
CA PRO A 32 -3.51 -13.28 -6.32
C PRO A 32 -3.28 -11.85 -5.82
N THR A 33 -4.25 -10.96 -6.08
CA THR A 33 -4.26 -9.66 -5.39
C THR A 33 -4.57 -9.90 -3.92
N SER A 34 -4.14 -9.00 -3.07
CA SER A 34 -4.41 -9.08 -1.62
C SER A 34 -5.86 -8.80 -1.21
N GLY A 35 -6.78 -8.85 -2.16
CA GLY A 35 -8.20 -8.54 -2.00
C GLY A 35 -8.50 -7.06 -2.25
N SER A 36 -9.58 -6.78 -3.00
CA SER A 36 -10.17 -5.45 -3.09
C SER A 36 -11.21 -5.28 -1.98
N SER A 37 -11.56 -4.04 -1.67
CA SER A 37 -12.60 -3.67 -0.69
C SER A 37 -13.98 -4.27 -0.96
N ALA A 38 -14.20 -4.82 -2.15
CA ALA A 38 -15.52 -5.25 -2.61
C ALA A 38 -15.61 -6.76 -2.89
N GLY A 39 -14.59 -7.59 -2.62
CA GLY A 39 -14.69 -9.00 -2.96
C GLY A 39 -13.44 -9.84 -2.80
N SER A 40 -13.50 -11.04 -3.35
CA SER A 40 -12.42 -12.01 -3.37
C SER A 40 -11.16 -11.48 -4.07
N PRO A 41 -9.96 -11.95 -3.69
CA PRO A 41 -8.72 -11.66 -4.41
C PRO A 41 -8.87 -12.00 -5.89
N ARG A 42 -8.38 -11.13 -6.78
CA ARG A 42 -8.33 -11.40 -8.22
C ARG A 42 -7.04 -12.09 -8.58
N LEU A 43 -7.07 -12.91 -9.61
CA LEU A 43 -5.90 -13.59 -10.15
C LEU A 43 -5.30 -12.78 -11.30
N VAL A 44 -4.09 -12.28 -11.11
CA VAL A 44 -3.35 -11.46 -12.07
C VAL A 44 -2.38 -12.35 -12.84
N GLY A 45 -2.53 -12.38 -14.17
CA GLY A 45 -1.59 -13.03 -15.08
C GLY A 45 -0.50 -12.06 -15.53
N LEU A 46 0.76 -12.41 -15.32
CA LEU A 46 1.93 -11.63 -15.69
C LEU A 46 2.81 -12.40 -16.67
N SER A 47 3.32 -11.73 -17.68
CA SER A 47 4.32 -12.30 -18.57
C SER A 47 5.74 -12.11 -18.02
N ILE A 48 6.67 -12.94 -18.45
CA ILE A 48 8.09 -12.82 -18.07
C ILE A 48 8.66 -11.48 -18.55
N GLU A 49 8.23 -10.98 -19.71
CA GLU A 49 8.65 -9.67 -20.24
C GLU A 49 8.25 -8.53 -19.28
N ALA A 50 7.00 -8.55 -18.75
CA ALA A 50 6.54 -7.54 -17.81
C ALA A 50 7.32 -7.60 -16.48
N LEU A 51 7.58 -8.81 -15.99
CA LEU A 51 8.36 -9.05 -14.80
C LEU A 51 9.82 -8.57 -14.96
N MET A 52 10.46 -8.92 -16.08
CA MET A 52 11.83 -8.49 -16.42
C MET A 52 11.92 -6.98 -16.62
N ALA A 53 10.92 -6.37 -17.28
CA ALA A 53 10.85 -4.92 -17.43
C ALA A 53 10.79 -4.21 -16.07
N SER A 54 10.00 -4.72 -15.11
CA SER A 54 9.92 -4.19 -13.76
C SER A 54 11.25 -4.33 -12.99
N ALA A 55 11.90 -5.49 -13.10
CA ALA A 55 13.20 -5.70 -12.46
C ALA A 55 14.24 -4.70 -12.99
N LYS A 56 14.33 -4.56 -14.32
CA LYS A 56 15.26 -3.64 -14.96
C LYS A 56 14.97 -2.18 -14.67
N ALA A 57 13.70 -1.78 -14.67
CA ALA A 57 13.30 -0.42 -14.32
C ALA A 57 13.70 -0.07 -12.87
N THR A 58 13.61 -1.05 -11.95
CA THR A 58 14.08 -0.90 -10.57
C THR A 58 15.59 -0.72 -10.50
N GLU A 59 16.39 -1.52 -11.22
CA GLU A 59 17.84 -1.38 -11.26
C GLU A 59 18.27 0.01 -11.75
N LEU A 60 17.61 0.50 -12.81
CA LEU A 60 17.88 1.84 -13.36
C LEU A 60 17.50 2.99 -12.41
N ALA A 61 16.54 2.76 -11.52
CA ALA A 61 16.10 3.75 -10.52
C ALA A 61 16.90 3.73 -9.21
N LEU A 62 17.67 2.67 -8.99
CA LEU A 62 18.55 2.47 -7.84
C LEU A 62 20.03 2.59 -8.26
N GLU A 63 20.91 1.98 -7.50
CA GLU A 63 22.37 1.99 -7.77
C GLU A 63 22.81 0.81 -8.68
N GLY A 64 21.88 0.27 -9.50
CA GLY A 64 22.16 -0.84 -10.41
C GLY A 64 21.77 -2.21 -9.83
N PRO A 65 22.28 -3.31 -10.43
CA PRO A 65 22.06 -4.65 -9.92
C PRO A 65 22.64 -4.80 -8.51
N GLY A 66 22.00 -5.64 -7.68
CA GLY A 66 22.44 -5.76 -6.29
C GLY A 66 21.95 -7.02 -5.59
N ARG A 67 22.31 -7.15 -4.32
CA ARG A 67 21.93 -8.24 -3.44
C ARG A 67 20.62 -7.90 -2.73
N TRP A 68 19.63 -8.74 -2.89
CA TRP A 68 18.30 -8.51 -2.34
C TRP A 68 18.05 -9.32 -1.07
N ILE A 69 17.41 -8.70 -0.09
CA ILE A 69 16.93 -9.35 1.13
C ILE A 69 15.45 -9.62 0.98
N LEU A 70 15.03 -10.90 1.06
CA LEU A 70 13.65 -11.33 1.05
C LEU A 70 13.14 -11.42 2.49
N ALA A 71 12.47 -10.36 2.94
CA ALA A 71 11.84 -10.25 4.25
C ALA A 71 10.31 -10.13 4.15
N MET A 72 9.73 -10.78 3.13
CA MET A 72 8.29 -10.83 2.90
C MET A 72 7.92 -12.10 2.11
N PRO A 73 6.66 -12.57 2.19
CA PRO A 73 6.25 -13.80 1.52
C PRO A 73 6.41 -13.73 0.00
N ALA A 74 7.01 -14.76 -0.58
CA ALA A 74 7.27 -14.85 -2.01
C ALA A 74 6.00 -15.05 -2.88
N HIS A 75 4.87 -15.44 -2.29
CA HIS A 75 3.60 -15.58 -2.99
C HIS A 75 2.87 -14.25 -3.22
N HIS A 76 3.37 -13.15 -2.67
CA HIS A 76 2.95 -11.79 -3.03
C HIS A 76 3.90 -11.21 -4.08
N ILE A 77 3.37 -10.33 -4.95
CA ILE A 77 4.17 -9.74 -6.04
C ILE A 77 5.46 -9.07 -5.54
N ALA A 78 5.42 -8.41 -4.38
CA ALA A 78 6.60 -7.74 -3.83
C ALA A 78 7.72 -8.75 -3.50
N GLY A 79 7.39 -9.89 -2.89
CA GLY A 79 8.35 -10.96 -2.59
C GLY A 79 8.82 -11.69 -3.85
N ALA A 80 7.90 -12.02 -4.77
CA ALA A 80 8.24 -12.63 -6.07
C ALA A 80 9.23 -11.77 -6.85
N MET A 81 9.03 -10.45 -6.85
CA MET A 81 9.93 -9.50 -7.54
C MET A 81 11.31 -9.40 -6.88
N ILE A 82 11.45 -9.67 -5.58
CA ILE A 82 12.77 -9.76 -4.93
C ILE A 82 13.55 -10.95 -5.50
N LEU A 83 12.90 -12.12 -5.60
CA LEU A 83 13.51 -13.31 -6.18
C LEU A 83 13.93 -13.08 -7.63
N LEU A 84 13.06 -12.46 -8.43
CA LEU A 84 13.36 -12.17 -9.83
C LEU A 84 14.51 -11.16 -9.97
N ARG A 85 14.52 -10.08 -9.18
CA ARG A 85 15.61 -9.09 -9.19
C ARG A 85 16.95 -9.70 -8.79
N ALA A 86 16.96 -10.61 -7.80
CA ALA A 86 18.15 -11.34 -7.44
C ALA A 86 18.63 -12.23 -8.60
N ALA A 87 17.71 -12.94 -9.28
CA ALA A 87 18.03 -13.76 -10.45
C ALA A 87 18.58 -12.93 -11.62
N VAL A 88 17.97 -11.76 -11.90
CA VAL A 88 18.43 -10.83 -12.96
C VAL A 88 19.82 -10.27 -12.64
N ALA A 89 20.09 -10.00 -11.36
CA ALA A 89 21.41 -9.54 -10.90
C ALA A 89 22.44 -10.70 -10.75
N GLU A 90 22.05 -11.93 -11.10
CA GLU A 90 22.88 -13.14 -10.92
C GLU A 90 23.37 -13.32 -9.49
N THR A 91 22.51 -12.97 -8.50
CA THR A 91 22.81 -13.09 -7.06
C THR A 91 21.85 -14.05 -6.38
N ASN A 92 22.26 -14.57 -5.21
CA ASN A 92 21.36 -15.30 -4.34
C ASN A 92 20.68 -14.34 -3.35
N PRO A 93 19.35 -14.36 -3.22
CA PRO A 93 18.67 -13.53 -2.24
C PRO A 93 19.01 -13.99 -0.81
N GLN A 94 19.14 -13.03 0.11
CA GLN A 94 19.23 -13.31 1.53
C GLN A 94 17.82 -13.52 2.07
N ILE A 95 17.50 -14.72 2.51
CA ILE A 95 16.13 -15.09 2.93
C ILE A 95 16.00 -14.92 4.45
N VAL A 96 14.97 -14.22 4.87
CA VAL A 96 14.56 -14.06 6.27
C VAL A 96 13.25 -14.80 6.48
N ASP A 97 13.18 -15.64 7.52
CA ASP A 97 11.93 -16.30 7.87
C ASP A 97 10.90 -15.26 8.36
N THR A 98 9.76 -15.29 7.73
CA THR A 98 8.64 -14.36 8.00
C THR A 98 7.35 -15.09 8.37
N SER A 99 7.43 -16.36 8.70
CA SER A 99 6.26 -17.21 9.02
C SER A 99 5.47 -16.72 10.24
N GLU A 100 6.15 -16.09 11.21
CA GLU A 100 5.56 -15.49 12.41
C GLU A 100 5.65 -13.95 12.42
N GLY A 101 5.81 -13.34 11.24
CA GLY A 101 6.12 -11.91 11.09
C GLY A 101 7.61 -11.66 10.93
N VAL A 102 8.03 -10.40 10.92
CA VAL A 102 9.45 -10.02 10.82
C VAL A 102 9.95 -9.57 12.17
N ASP A 103 10.83 -10.38 12.81
CA ASP A 103 11.67 -9.87 13.89
C ASP A 103 12.76 -8.96 13.27
N PRO A 104 12.85 -7.68 13.66
CA PRO A 104 13.91 -6.79 13.16
C PRO A 104 15.32 -7.34 13.33
N ARG A 105 15.59 -8.11 14.39
CA ARG A 105 16.91 -8.73 14.62
C ARG A 105 17.21 -9.87 13.67
N ALA A 106 16.19 -10.56 13.15
CA ALA A 106 16.38 -11.60 12.14
C ALA A 106 16.88 -11.05 10.80
N LEU A 107 16.79 -9.71 10.58
CA LEU A 107 17.38 -9.07 9.41
C LEU A 107 18.90 -8.97 9.46
N LEU A 108 19.53 -8.99 10.63
CA LEU A 108 20.96 -8.69 10.79
C LEU A 108 21.88 -9.62 9.96
N PRO A 109 21.74 -10.96 9.98
CA PRO A 109 22.56 -11.84 9.14
C PRO A 109 22.32 -11.58 7.65
N ALA A 110 21.07 -11.31 7.26
CA ALA A 110 20.71 -11.03 5.87
C ALA A 110 21.30 -9.70 5.38
N ILE A 111 21.29 -8.65 6.23
CA ILE A 111 21.95 -7.37 5.92
C ILE A 111 23.45 -7.58 5.76
N GLN A 112 24.10 -8.31 6.67
CA GLN A 112 25.52 -8.61 6.56
C GLN A 112 25.82 -9.36 5.25
N GLY A 113 25.03 -10.37 4.88
CA GLY A 113 25.20 -11.10 3.62
C GLY A 113 24.96 -10.25 2.38
N ALA A 114 24.02 -9.29 2.45
CA ALA A 114 23.73 -8.40 1.33
C ALA A 114 24.78 -7.26 1.16
N THR A 115 25.57 -6.97 2.19
CA THR A 115 26.55 -5.87 2.20
C THR A 115 28.00 -6.35 2.38
N GLN A 116 28.27 -7.63 2.10
CA GLN A 116 29.58 -8.25 2.33
C GLN A 116 30.68 -7.81 1.32
N ASP A 117 30.29 -7.23 0.21
CA ASP A 117 31.18 -6.78 -0.86
C ASP A 117 30.70 -5.41 -1.42
N GLU A 118 31.29 -4.94 -2.52
CA GLU A 118 30.96 -3.66 -3.16
C GLU A 118 29.60 -3.63 -3.88
N MET A 119 28.94 -4.79 -4.06
CA MET A 119 27.65 -4.85 -4.71
C MET A 119 26.56 -4.23 -3.81
N PRO A 120 25.68 -3.35 -4.34
CA PRO A 120 24.64 -2.72 -3.54
C PRO A 120 23.71 -3.72 -2.84
N GLY A 121 23.45 -3.55 -1.55
CA GLY A 121 22.47 -4.32 -0.80
C GLY A 121 21.11 -3.62 -0.77
N TYR A 122 20.03 -4.35 -1.04
CA TYR A 122 18.65 -3.83 -1.09
C TYR A 122 17.72 -4.59 -0.17
N LEU A 123 16.83 -3.87 0.49
CA LEU A 123 15.78 -4.42 1.36
C LEU A 123 14.43 -3.83 0.96
N SER A 124 13.38 -4.66 0.98
CA SER A 124 12.00 -4.19 0.82
C SER A 124 11.21 -4.43 2.08
N LEU A 125 10.51 -3.41 2.56
CA LEU A 125 9.71 -3.44 3.79
C LEU A 125 8.34 -2.82 3.54
N VAL A 126 7.38 -3.16 4.39
CA VAL A 126 6.17 -2.38 4.57
C VAL A 126 6.37 -1.35 5.70
N PRO A 127 5.54 -0.27 5.78
CA PRO A 127 5.74 0.79 6.77
C PRO A 127 5.81 0.31 8.22
N THR A 128 5.02 -0.69 8.65
CA THR A 128 5.09 -1.24 10.01
C THR A 128 6.42 -1.94 10.29
N GLN A 129 6.94 -2.69 9.32
CA GLN A 129 8.25 -3.33 9.47
C GLN A 129 9.37 -2.29 9.62
N LEU A 130 9.31 -1.18 8.84
CA LEU A 130 10.24 -0.07 9.01
C LEU A 130 10.12 0.56 10.41
N ALA A 131 8.90 0.75 10.91
CA ALA A 131 8.67 1.27 12.26
C ALA A 131 9.26 0.33 13.32
N GLN A 132 9.02 -0.98 13.21
CA GLN A 132 9.59 -1.98 14.12
C GLN A 132 11.13 -1.99 14.11
N CYS A 133 11.75 -1.83 12.92
CA CYS A 133 13.20 -1.70 12.81
C CYS A 133 13.73 -0.46 13.54
N LEU A 134 13.07 0.69 13.39
CA LEU A 134 13.43 1.92 14.07
C LEU A 134 13.24 1.83 15.59
N ASP A 135 12.19 1.13 16.04
CA ASP A 135 11.89 0.92 17.47
C ASP A 135 12.86 -0.08 18.12
N ALA A 136 13.42 -1.01 17.33
CA ALA A 136 14.48 -1.93 17.79
C ALA A 136 15.82 -1.22 18.09
N GLY A 137 15.97 0.03 17.66
CA GLY A 137 17.10 0.89 18.00
C GLY A 137 18.38 0.63 17.21
N GLU A 138 19.49 1.15 17.72
CA GLU A 138 20.77 1.24 17.01
C GLU A 138 21.34 -0.13 16.60
N GLU A 139 21.06 -1.16 17.36
CA GLU A 139 21.47 -2.54 17.03
C GLU A 139 21.00 -2.97 15.64
N VAL A 140 19.79 -2.59 15.25
CA VAL A 140 19.21 -2.90 13.93
C VAL A 140 19.45 -1.78 12.92
N VAL A 141 19.22 -0.55 13.34
CA VAL A 141 19.33 0.63 12.46
C VAL A 141 20.78 0.85 11.97
N GLY A 142 21.77 0.63 12.84
CA GLY A 142 23.19 0.78 12.48
C GLY A 142 23.58 -0.02 11.24
N PRO A 143 23.39 -1.36 11.24
CA PRO A 143 23.62 -2.19 10.05
C PRO A 143 22.77 -1.79 8.84
N MET A 144 21.50 -1.35 9.02
CA MET A 144 20.64 -0.96 7.90
C MET A 144 21.17 0.26 7.12
N ARG A 145 22.01 1.11 7.71
CA ARG A 145 22.65 2.27 7.01
C ARG A 145 23.60 1.84 5.89
N SER A 146 24.14 0.61 5.96
CA SER A 146 25.02 0.07 4.92
C SER A 146 24.28 -0.29 3.63
N LEU A 147 22.95 -0.50 3.70
CA LEU A 147 22.14 -0.78 2.53
C LEU A 147 22.14 0.40 1.55
N ALA A 148 22.19 0.10 0.26
CA ALA A 148 22.12 1.10 -0.80
C ALA A 148 20.71 1.72 -0.92
N ALA A 149 19.66 0.92 -0.71
CA ALA A 149 18.29 1.42 -0.59
C ALA A 149 17.39 0.48 0.23
N ILE A 150 16.39 1.09 0.87
CA ILE A 150 15.29 0.39 1.54
C ILE A 150 14.00 0.82 0.84
N LEU A 151 13.41 -0.09 0.07
CA LEU A 151 12.12 0.15 -0.59
C LEU A 151 10.99 0.00 0.41
N VAL A 152 10.15 1.02 0.53
CA VAL A 152 8.99 1.00 1.43
C VAL A 152 7.73 1.21 0.63
N GLY A 153 6.83 0.22 0.66
CA GLY A 153 5.62 0.22 -0.16
C GLY A 153 4.51 -0.66 0.42
N GLY A 154 3.50 -0.93 -0.40
CA GLY A 154 2.33 -1.75 -0.02
C GLY A 154 1.25 -0.98 0.73
N ALA A 155 1.60 0.06 1.49
CA ALA A 155 0.68 0.95 2.19
C ALA A 155 1.18 2.39 2.22
N ALA A 156 0.31 3.32 2.62
CA ALA A 156 0.68 4.73 2.75
C ALA A 156 1.58 4.95 3.96
N THR A 157 2.80 5.42 3.71
CA THR A 157 3.79 5.72 4.76
C THR A 157 3.50 7.07 5.43
N ASN A 158 3.62 7.11 6.75
CA ASN A 158 3.46 8.32 7.54
C ASN A 158 4.70 9.24 7.38
N GLN A 159 4.48 10.56 7.29
CA GLN A 159 5.57 11.53 7.23
C GLN A 159 6.46 11.51 8.48
N HIS A 160 5.89 11.27 9.67
CA HIS A 160 6.67 11.14 10.90
C HIS A 160 7.60 9.90 10.85
N LEU A 161 7.11 8.77 10.34
CA LEU A 161 7.94 7.57 10.14
C LEU A 161 9.09 7.85 9.16
N LEU A 162 8.82 8.57 8.08
CA LEU A 162 9.85 8.96 7.11
C LEU A 162 10.88 9.92 7.72
N ALA A 163 10.44 10.90 8.53
CA ALA A 163 11.32 11.80 9.23
C ALA A 163 12.26 11.01 10.17
N ARG A 164 11.72 10.11 11.00
CA ARG A 164 12.50 9.21 11.86
C ARG A 164 13.52 8.39 11.07
N ALA A 165 13.13 7.80 9.95
CA ALA A 165 14.03 7.01 9.11
C ALA A 165 15.13 7.87 8.50
N THR A 166 14.82 9.11 8.09
CA THR A 166 15.79 10.08 7.56
C THR A 166 16.77 10.51 8.63
N GLU A 167 16.29 10.86 9.82
CA GLU A 167 17.11 11.21 10.98
C GLU A 167 18.02 10.07 11.41
N ALA A 168 17.52 8.84 11.29
CA ALA A 168 18.29 7.62 11.53
C ALA A 168 19.31 7.32 10.43
N GLY A 169 19.40 8.10 9.36
CA GLY A 169 20.34 7.94 8.25
C GLY A 169 20.00 6.79 7.29
N LEU A 170 18.75 6.31 7.27
CA LEU A 170 18.32 5.24 6.37
C LEU A 170 17.99 5.77 4.97
N LYS A 171 18.43 5.06 3.94
CA LYS A 171 18.20 5.41 2.53
C LYS A 171 16.85 4.85 2.05
N VAL A 172 15.74 5.39 2.56
CA VAL A 172 14.39 4.96 2.23
C VAL A 172 13.98 5.49 0.86
N ARG A 173 13.34 4.62 0.05
CA ARG A 173 12.66 4.93 -1.20
C ARG A 173 11.20 4.52 -1.09
N LEU A 174 10.28 5.47 -1.21
CA LEU A 174 8.86 5.18 -1.24
C LEU A 174 8.45 4.58 -2.57
N THR A 175 7.73 3.47 -2.55
CA THR A 175 7.29 2.79 -3.78
C THR A 175 5.78 2.74 -3.86
N TYR A 176 5.24 3.03 -5.05
CA TYR A 176 3.86 2.79 -5.41
C TYR A 176 3.82 1.82 -6.59
N GLY A 177 2.91 0.87 -6.49
CA GLY A 177 2.65 -0.14 -7.49
C GLY A 177 1.68 -1.19 -6.95
N MET A 178 1.38 -2.16 -7.76
CA MET A 178 0.40 -3.20 -7.46
C MET A 178 0.78 -4.50 -8.19
N THR A 179 0.04 -5.56 -7.97
CA THR A 179 0.27 -6.83 -8.67
C THR A 179 0.16 -6.64 -10.18
N GLU A 180 -0.78 -5.82 -10.61
CA GLU A 180 -1.10 -5.51 -12.00
C GLU A 180 0.00 -4.71 -12.73
N THR A 181 0.99 -4.18 -11.99
CA THR A 181 2.16 -3.46 -12.54
C THR A 181 3.48 -4.20 -12.28
N ALA A 182 3.42 -5.52 -12.03
CA ALA A 182 4.58 -6.33 -11.65
C ALA A 182 5.37 -5.69 -10.48
N GLY A 183 4.65 -5.21 -9.46
CA GLY A 183 5.20 -4.53 -8.30
C GLY A 183 5.32 -3.02 -8.46
N GLY A 184 6.33 -2.42 -7.82
CA GLY A 184 6.53 -0.96 -7.81
C GLY A 184 6.82 -0.39 -9.19
N CYS A 185 6.05 0.62 -9.61
CA CYS A 185 6.22 1.31 -10.89
C CYS A 185 6.44 2.83 -10.75
N VAL A 186 6.33 3.37 -9.53
CA VAL A 186 6.61 4.77 -9.20
C VAL A 186 7.43 4.80 -7.91
N TYR A 187 8.61 5.43 -7.93
CA TYR A 187 9.46 5.60 -6.75
C TYR A 187 9.60 7.08 -6.39
N ASP A 188 9.40 7.42 -5.12
CA ASP A 188 9.40 8.80 -4.58
C ASP A 188 8.48 9.76 -5.39
N GLY A 189 7.41 9.19 -5.95
CA GLY A 189 6.46 9.90 -6.80
C GLY A 189 6.89 10.07 -8.24
N LYS A 190 8.04 9.53 -8.66
CA LYS A 190 8.52 9.55 -10.05
C LYS A 190 8.24 8.20 -10.71
N PRO A 191 7.54 8.16 -11.87
CA PRO A 191 7.40 6.94 -12.65
C PRO A 191 8.76 6.35 -13.00
N LEU A 192 8.87 5.04 -12.94
CA LEU A 192 10.10 4.33 -13.34
C LEU A 192 10.30 4.39 -14.85
N PRO A 193 11.55 4.20 -15.33
CA PRO A 193 11.83 4.16 -16.77
C PRO A 193 10.89 3.23 -17.52
N GLY A 194 10.31 3.72 -18.62
CA GLY A 194 9.32 3.00 -19.43
C GLY A 194 7.88 3.08 -18.90
N THR A 195 7.66 3.62 -17.71
CA THR A 195 6.32 3.80 -17.13
C THR A 195 5.82 5.22 -17.35
N SER A 196 4.57 5.35 -17.77
CA SER A 196 3.83 6.61 -17.82
C SER A 196 2.62 6.54 -16.90
N VAL A 197 2.36 7.62 -16.16
CA VAL A 197 1.21 7.73 -15.26
C VAL A 197 0.48 9.03 -15.57
N ARG A 198 -0.84 8.96 -15.66
CA ARG A 198 -1.71 10.14 -15.84
C ARG A 198 -2.95 10.03 -14.98
N ALA A 199 -3.55 11.17 -14.68
CA ALA A 199 -4.85 11.25 -14.03
C ALA A 199 -5.94 11.35 -15.12
N VAL A 200 -6.94 10.47 -15.03
CA VAL A 200 -8.06 10.42 -16.00
C VAL A 200 -9.38 10.45 -15.25
N ASP A 201 -10.40 11.04 -15.86
CA ASP A 201 -11.77 10.91 -15.36
C ASP A 201 -12.30 9.52 -15.80
N TRP A 202 -12.65 8.70 -14.82
CA TRP A 202 -13.22 7.38 -15.03
C TRP A 202 -14.34 7.15 -14.02
N ASP A 203 -15.55 6.89 -14.52
CA ASP A 203 -16.76 6.78 -13.70
C ASP A 203 -17.00 7.99 -12.77
N GLY A 204 -16.72 9.21 -13.26
CA GLY A 204 -16.89 10.47 -12.50
C GLY A 204 -15.89 10.65 -11.37
N ARG A 205 -14.75 9.93 -11.40
CA ARG A 205 -13.66 10.02 -10.42
C ARG A 205 -12.32 10.14 -11.12
N THR A 206 -11.44 10.98 -10.57
CA THR A 206 -10.07 11.10 -11.10
C THR A 206 -9.23 9.92 -10.61
N ARG A 207 -8.99 8.95 -11.50
CA ARG A 207 -8.17 7.76 -11.25
C ARG A 207 -6.80 7.88 -11.90
N LEU A 208 -5.84 7.13 -11.38
CA LEU A 208 -4.53 6.97 -12.01
C LEU A 208 -4.61 5.91 -13.10
N ALA A 209 -4.23 6.28 -14.31
CA ALA A 209 -4.03 5.38 -15.43
C ALA A 209 -2.53 5.17 -15.64
N ILE A 210 -2.12 3.92 -15.83
CA ILE A 210 -0.72 3.50 -15.94
C ILE A 210 -0.50 2.83 -17.28
N HIS A 211 0.57 3.23 -17.98
CA HIS A 211 1.04 2.63 -19.22
C HIS A 211 2.51 2.25 -19.09
N GLY A 212 2.90 1.15 -19.70
CA GLY A 212 4.29 0.72 -19.76
C GLY A 212 4.44 -0.80 -19.92
N PRO A 213 5.67 -1.27 -20.04
CA PRO A 213 5.96 -2.69 -20.28
C PRO A 213 5.77 -3.58 -19.05
N THR A 214 5.51 -2.99 -17.88
CA THR A 214 5.35 -3.72 -16.61
C THR A 214 3.92 -4.17 -16.34
N LEU A 215 2.98 -3.86 -17.25
CA LEU A 215 1.56 -4.15 -17.04
C LEU A 215 1.26 -5.64 -17.15
N MET A 216 0.32 -6.10 -16.33
CA MET A 216 -0.23 -7.45 -16.40
C MET A 216 -0.74 -7.77 -17.81
N THR A 217 -0.75 -9.05 -18.15
CA THR A 217 -1.41 -9.53 -19.37
C THR A 217 -2.91 -9.36 -19.24
N ARG A 218 -3.49 -9.92 -18.17
CA ARG A 218 -4.93 -9.80 -17.85
C ARG A 218 -5.24 -10.34 -16.45
N TYR A 219 -6.47 -10.12 -15.99
CA TYR A 219 -7.06 -10.94 -14.94
C TYR A 219 -7.49 -12.29 -15.52
N LEU A 220 -7.41 -13.34 -14.71
CA LEU A 220 -7.86 -14.69 -15.10
C LEU A 220 -9.33 -14.96 -14.72
N ASP A 221 -9.84 -14.19 -13.75
CA ASP A 221 -11.13 -14.40 -13.09
C ASP A 221 -12.04 -13.17 -13.16
N ALA A 222 -11.66 -12.16 -13.94
CA ALA A 222 -12.42 -10.92 -14.10
C ALA A 222 -12.06 -10.20 -15.41
N GLU A 223 -12.89 -9.25 -15.80
CA GLU A 223 -12.56 -8.30 -16.86
C GLU A 223 -11.41 -7.38 -16.42
N SER A 224 -10.45 -7.17 -17.32
CA SER A 224 -9.28 -6.35 -17.07
C SER A 224 -9.57 -4.88 -17.37
N PRO A 225 -9.26 -3.94 -16.46
CA PRO A 225 -9.62 -2.53 -16.59
C PRO A 225 -8.64 -1.78 -17.50
N PHE A 226 -8.59 -2.19 -18.77
CA PHE A 226 -7.75 -1.54 -19.77
C PHE A 226 -8.58 -0.66 -20.71
N PHE A 227 -7.95 0.39 -21.20
CA PHE A 227 -8.42 1.13 -22.36
C PHE A 227 -7.25 1.46 -23.28
N GLU A 228 -7.56 1.76 -24.53
CA GLU A 228 -6.56 2.13 -25.52
C GLU A 228 -6.75 3.59 -25.93
N GLU A 229 -5.63 4.32 -26.00
CA GLU A 229 -5.61 5.70 -26.48
C GLU A 229 -4.26 6.03 -27.08
N GLY A 230 -4.28 6.61 -28.29
CA GLY A 230 -3.07 6.98 -29.01
C GLY A 230 -2.17 5.79 -29.37
N GLY A 231 -2.72 4.59 -29.54
CA GLY A 231 -1.96 3.36 -29.80
C GLY A 231 -1.28 2.77 -28.54
N HIS A 232 -1.61 3.29 -27.36
CA HIS A 232 -1.08 2.83 -26.09
C HIS A 232 -2.18 2.19 -25.25
N ARG A 233 -1.87 1.04 -24.63
CA ARG A 233 -2.72 0.35 -23.68
C ARG A 233 -2.49 0.91 -22.27
N TRP A 234 -3.56 1.33 -21.62
CA TRP A 234 -3.55 1.94 -20.29
C TRP A 234 -4.34 1.08 -19.31
N LEU A 235 -3.75 0.81 -18.16
CA LEU A 235 -4.42 0.19 -17.02
C LEU A 235 -5.08 1.28 -16.17
N ILE A 236 -6.39 1.19 -15.96
CA ILE A 236 -7.08 2.00 -14.95
C ILE A 236 -6.87 1.36 -13.58
N SER A 237 -6.13 2.03 -12.73
CA SER A 237 -5.94 1.57 -11.36
C SER A 237 -7.19 1.81 -10.50
N GLY A 238 -7.31 1.08 -9.40
CA GLY A 238 -8.30 1.38 -8.36
C GLY A 238 -7.98 2.63 -7.54
N ASP A 239 -6.85 3.28 -7.81
CA ASP A 239 -6.35 4.41 -7.01
C ASP A 239 -6.68 5.75 -7.64
N MET A 240 -7.08 6.69 -6.81
CA MET A 240 -7.21 8.10 -7.17
C MET A 240 -5.89 8.82 -6.92
N GLY A 241 -5.61 9.82 -7.73
CA GLY A 241 -4.39 10.61 -7.57
C GLY A 241 -4.33 11.81 -8.48
N VAL A 242 -3.26 12.57 -8.33
CA VAL A 242 -2.97 13.74 -9.15
C VAL A 242 -1.53 13.70 -9.63
N ILE A 243 -1.29 14.31 -10.79
CA ILE A 243 0.06 14.55 -11.29
C ILE A 243 0.37 16.02 -11.03
N ARG A 244 1.37 16.30 -10.21
CA ARG A 244 1.79 17.66 -9.89
C ARG A 244 2.49 18.29 -11.11
N ALA A 245 2.58 19.61 -11.16
CA ALA A 245 3.29 20.33 -12.22
C ALA A 245 4.76 19.90 -12.37
N SER A 246 5.38 19.36 -11.31
CA SER A 246 6.71 18.77 -11.31
C SER A 246 6.78 17.37 -11.94
N GLY A 247 5.66 16.81 -12.42
CA GLY A 247 5.55 15.42 -12.87
C GLY A 247 5.41 14.40 -11.73
N LYS A 248 5.39 14.83 -10.47
CA LYS A 248 5.27 13.94 -9.32
C LYS A 248 3.87 13.36 -9.22
N VAL A 249 3.78 12.03 -9.15
CA VAL A 249 2.55 11.28 -8.89
C VAL A 249 2.24 11.34 -7.40
N GLU A 250 1.03 11.72 -7.05
CA GLU A 250 0.53 11.73 -5.67
C GLU A 250 -0.73 10.89 -5.60
N VAL A 251 -0.67 9.79 -4.83
CA VAL A 251 -1.79 8.88 -4.62
C VAL A 251 -2.67 9.42 -3.50
N ASN A 252 -3.97 9.54 -3.75
CA ASN A 252 -4.96 10.11 -2.82
C ASN A 252 -5.85 9.05 -2.15
N GLY A 253 -5.63 7.78 -2.45
CA GLY A 253 -6.38 6.65 -1.89
C GLY A 253 -7.17 5.89 -2.95
N ARG A 254 -7.97 4.96 -2.51
CA ARG A 254 -8.77 4.09 -3.39
C ARG A 254 -10.06 4.78 -3.82
N ALA A 255 -10.49 4.53 -5.05
CA ALA A 255 -11.77 5.03 -5.57
C ALA A 255 -12.98 4.38 -4.87
N ASP A 256 -12.85 3.13 -4.47
CA ASP A 256 -13.84 2.37 -3.71
C ASP A 256 -13.95 2.81 -2.23
N ASP A 257 -12.99 3.60 -1.73
CA ASP A 257 -13.00 4.14 -0.36
C ASP A 257 -13.64 5.53 -0.26
N VAL A 258 -14.09 6.11 -1.37
CA VAL A 258 -14.73 7.43 -1.37
C VAL A 258 -15.98 7.42 -0.49
N ILE A 259 -16.01 8.33 0.45
CA ILE A 259 -17.12 8.51 1.39
C ILE A 259 -18.12 9.50 0.76
N THR A 260 -19.37 9.07 0.61
CA THR A 260 -20.44 9.95 0.17
C THR A 260 -21.19 10.48 1.39
N SER A 261 -20.96 11.75 1.74
CA SER A 261 -21.56 12.41 2.91
C SER A 261 -22.31 13.65 2.49
N GLY A 262 -23.64 13.66 2.64
CA GLY A 262 -24.47 14.80 2.28
C GLY A 262 -24.33 15.26 0.83
N GLY A 263 -24.15 14.32 -0.09
CA GLY A 263 -23.94 14.60 -1.53
C GLY A 263 -22.49 14.98 -1.91
N LEU A 264 -21.59 15.09 -0.94
CA LEU A 264 -20.17 15.31 -1.21
C LEU A 264 -19.41 14.00 -1.33
N SER A 265 -18.59 13.86 -2.36
CA SER A 265 -17.63 12.77 -2.51
C SER A 265 -16.31 13.14 -1.84
N ILE A 266 -15.94 12.44 -0.78
CA ILE A 266 -14.78 12.74 0.06
C ILE A 266 -13.75 11.62 -0.08
N ALA A 267 -12.57 11.95 -0.60
CA ALA A 267 -11.44 11.05 -0.68
C ALA A 267 -10.80 10.87 0.71
N PRO A 268 -10.69 9.65 1.25
CA PRO A 268 -10.18 9.44 2.61
C PRO A 268 -8.68 9.70 2.73
N GLY A 269 -7.91 9.56 1.68
CA GLY A 269 -6.44 9.67 1.73
C GLY A 269 -5.93 11.06 2.16
N PRO A 270 -6.34 12.17 1.50
CA PRO A 270 -5.98 13.52 1.95
C PRO A 270 -6.42 13.80 3.38
N LEU A 271 -7.62 13.35 3.76
CA LEU A 271 -8.14 13.52 5.11
C LEU A 271 -7.34 12.69 6.13
N ARG A 272 -6.98 11.45 5.81
CA ARG A 272 -6.12 10.62 6.66
C ARG A 272 -4.77 11.30 6.92
N ARG A 273 -4.14 11.86 5.87
CA ARG A 273 -2.90 12.62 6.03
C ARG A 273 -3.08 13.83 6.94
N ALA A 274 -4.18 14.58 6.77
CA ALA A 274 -4.48 15.72 7.61
C ALA A 274 -4.67 15.31 9.09
N VAL A 275 -5.43 14.27 9.38
CA VAL A 275 -5.63 13.76 10.74
C VAL A 275 -4.32 13.27 11.36
N ARG A 276 -3.53 12.49 10.62
CA ARG A 276 -2.23 11.97 11.09
C ARG A 276 -1.16 13.05 11.30
N SER A 277 -1.32 14.22 10.71
CA SER A 277 -0.42 15.37 10.95
C SER A 277 -0.73 16.13 12.24
N TYR A 278 -1.76 15.75 12.98
CA TYR A 278 -2.01 16.28 14.33
C TYR A 278 -1.07 15.59 15.32
N GLU A 279 -0.31 16.38 16.08
CA GLU A 279 0.78 15.91 16.95
C GLU A 279 0.35 14.89 18.00
N GLY A 280 -0.92 14.92 18.40
CA GLY A 280 -1.51 13.97 19.36
C GLY A 280 -1.90 12.60 18.77
N ILE A 281 -1.71 12.35 17.45
CA ILE A 281 -2.17 11.12 16.78
C ILE A 281 -0.98 10.38 16.16
N SER A 282 -0.80 9.13 16.56
CA SER A 282 0.22 8.24 15.99
C SER A 282 -0.25 7.59 14.69
N ASP A 283 -1.54 7.19 14.61
CA ASP A 283 -2.14 6.64 13.40
C ASP A 283 -3.63 6.95 13.29
N ALA A 284 -4.16 6.84 12.07
CA ALA A 284 -5.58 7.07 11.81
C ALA A 284 -6.07 6.28 10.60
N TRP A 285 -7.34 5.89 10.63
CA TRP A 285 -8.08 5.39 9.50
C TRP A 285 -9.36 6.21 9.29
N ILE A 286 -9.67 6.52 8.02
CA ILE A 286 -10.83 7.33 7.66
C ILE A 286 -11.81 6.47 6.87
N MET A 287 -13.08 6.49 7.28
CA MET A 287 -14.15 5.74 6.63
C MET A 287 -15.50 6.46 6.72
N GLY A 288 -16.44 6.04 5.91
CA GLY A 288 -17.85 6.40 6.05
C GLY A 288 -18.54 5.45 7.03
N THR A 289 -19.27 5.99 7.98
CA THR A 289 -20.20 5.21 8.80
C THR A 289 -21.63 5.65 8.51
N PRO A 290 -22.63 4.74 8.54
CA PRO A 290 -24.02 5.08 8.27
C PRO A 290 -24.54 6.22 9.16
N ASP A 291 -25.35 7.12 8.58
CA ASP A 291 -25.99 8.24 9.26
C ASP A 291 -27.33 8.56 8.59
N GLU A 292 -28.38 8.74 9.39
CA GLU A 292 -29.74 8.99 8.88
C GLU A 292 -29.87 10.29 8.09
N LYS A 293 -29.14 11.34 8.48
CA LYS A 293 -29.22 12.66 7.87
C LYS A 293 -28.31 12.81 6.65
N TRP A 294 -27.12 12.22 6.69
CA TRP A 294 -26.06 12.42 5.72
C TRP A 294 -25.83 11.22 4.80
N GLY A 295 -26.60 10.13 4.98
CA GLY A 295 -26.34 8.83 4.35
C GLY A 295 -25.11 8.15 4.98
N GLN A 296 -23.98 8.85 4.92
CA GLN A 296 -22.77 8.51 5.66
C GLN A 296 -22.19 9.75 6.32
N ILE A 297 -21.58 9.59 7.49
CA ILE A 297 -20.70 10.60 8.07
C ILE A 297 -19.23 10.14 8.00
N VAL A 298 -18.36 11.13 7.85
CA VAL A 298 -16.92 10.91 7.90
C VAL A 298 -16.52 10.55 9.32
N THR A 299 -16.03 9.35 9.50
CA THR A 299 -15.54 8.83 10.78
C THR A 299 -14.04 8.62 10.71
N ALA A 300 -13.32 9.16 11.71
CA ALA A 300 -11.90 8.93 11.92
C ALA A 300 -11.73 7.96 13.08
N LEU A 301 -11.19 6.76 12.83
CA LEU A 301 -10.58 5.92 13.83
C LEU A 301 -9.17 6.45 14.07
N VAL A 302 -8.83 6.79 15.31
CA VAL A 302 -7.54 7.38 15.65
C VAL A 302 -6.83 6.61 16.76
N VAL A 303 -5.53 6.48 16.65
CA VAL A 303 -4.65 5.98 17.69
C VAL A 303 -3.97 7.20 18.32
N PRO A 304 -4.47 7.71 19.45
CA PRO A 304 -3.85 8.85 20.11
C PRO A 304 -2.57 8.43 20.84
N ASN A 305 -1.60 9.36 20.96
CA ASN A 305 -0.38 9.14 21.73
C ASN A 305 -0.67 8.90 23.21
N GLN A 306 -1.75 9.50 23.72
CA GLN A 306 -2.28 9.28 25.06
C GLN A 306 -3.79 9.03 24.93
N MET A 307 -4.26 7.89 25.43
CA MET A 307 -5.67 7.54 25.38
C MET A 307 -6.47 8.45 26.32
N PRO A 308 -7.60 9.03 25.82
CA PRO A 308 -8.51 9.79 26.69
C PRO A 308 -8.98 8.93 27.87
N THR A 309 -9.00 9.50 29.06
CA THR A 309 -9.42 8.82 30.29
C THR A 309 -10.90 9.05 30.62
N ASP A 310 -11.48 10.11 30.08
CA ASP A 310 -12.88 10.46 30.27
C ASP A 310 -13.52 11.11 29.01
N SER A 311 -14.79 11.44 29.11
CA SER A 311 -15.55 12.03 28.00
C SER A 311 -15.16 13.48 27.69
N LEU A 312 -14.58 14.21 28.63
CA LEU A 312 -14.12 15.58 28.42
C LEU A 312 -12.85 15.59 27.57
N GLU A 313 -11.85 14.79 27.95
CA GLU A 313 -10.62 14.60 27.17
C GLU A 313 -10.92 14.08 25.77
N MET A 314 -11.90 13.15 25.63
CA MET A 314 -12.32 12.68 24.32
C MET A 314 -12.98 13.79 23.49
N ALA A 315 -13.77 14.66 24.12
CA ALA A 315 -14.39 15.79 23.42
C ALA A 315 -13.35 16.82 22.95
N GLU A 316 -12.35 17.10 23.76
CA GLU A 316 -11.23 17.97 23.41
C GLU A 316 -10.41 17.39 22.25
N LEU A 317 -10.03 16.11 22.32
CA LEU A 317 -9.32 15.40 21.26
C LEU A 317 -10.11 15.41 19.95
N GLY A 318 -11.39 15.04 20.00
CA GLY A 318 -12.25 14.99 18.82
C GLY A 318 -12.43 16.35 18.15
N ALA A 319 -12.63 17.40 18.95
CA ALA A 319 -12.72 18.77 18.46
C ALA A 319 -11.39 19.25 17.84
N ALA A 320 -10.26 18.99 18.49
CA ALA A 320 -8.95 19.37 18.03
C ALA A 320 -8.57 18.66 16.69
N VAL A 321 -8.77 17.35 16.61
CA VAL A 321 -8.55 16.57 15.39
C VAL A 321 -9.41 17.10 14.24
N ARG A 322 -10.67 17.38 14.50
CA ARG A 322 -11.56 17.95 13.50
C ARG A 322 -11.11 19.32 13.02
N GLU A 323 -10.84 20.27 13.92
CA GLU A 323 -10.43 21.63 13.54
C GLU A 323 -9.07 21.61 12.81
N HIS A 324 -8.13 20.77 13.23
CA HIS A 324 -6.86 20.60 12.55
C HIS A 324 -7.04 20.07 11.11
N ALA A 325 -7.90 19.07 10.92
CA ALA A 325 -8.23 18.56 9.61
C ALA A 325 -8.98 19.61 8.77
N ALA A 326 -9.95 20.31 9.37
CA ALA A 326 -10.75 21.34 8.68
C ALA A 326 -9.90 22.50 8.14
N ALA A 327 -8.87 22.91 8.88
CA ALA A 327 -7.93 23.94 8.47
C ALA A 327 -7.13 23.55 7.22
N ARG A 328 -6.93 22.26 6.96
CA ARG A 328 -6.11 21.73 5.85
C ARG A 328 -6.91 21.34 4.62
N ILE A 329 -8.09 20.78 4.82
CA ILE A 329 -8.90 20.21 3.73
C ILE A 329 -10.31 20.77 3.64
N GLY A 330 -10.66 21.70 4.50
CA GLY A 330 -12.00 22.32 4.56
C GLY A 330 -12.97 21.63 5.52
N ARG A 331 -13.85 22.43 6.13
CA ARG A 331 -14.81 21.99 7.16
C ARG A 331 -15.82 20.94 6.70
N ALA A 332 -16.17 20.96 5.43
CA ALA A 332 -17.16 20.05 4.87
C ALA A 332 -16.64 18.60 4.82
N GLN A 333 -15.33 18.42 4.62
CA GLN A 333 -14.67 17.13 4.53
C GLN A 333 -14.15 16.61 5.88
N ALA A 334 -14.03 17.49 6.89
CA ALA A 334 -13.48 17.14 8.19
C ALA A 334 -14.35 16.11 8.93
N PRO A 335 -13.76 15.23 9.78
CA PRO A 335 -14.48 14.18 10.47
C PRO A 335 -15.64 14.73 11.28
N ARG A 336 -16.80 14.07 11.20
CA ARG A 336 -17.96 14.34 12.08
C ARG A 336 -17.97 13.41 13.29
N ARG A 337 -17.24 12.32 13.21
CA ARG A 337 -17.06 11.37 14.30
C ARG A 337 -15.58 11.04 14.43
N VAL A 338 -15.08 11.01 15.65
CA VAL A 338 -13.73 10.57 15.99
C VAL A 338 -13.85 9.47 17.04
N VAL A 339 -13.21 8.34 16.79
CA VAL A 339 -13.20 7.17 17.69
C VAL A 339 -11.76 6.87 18.06
N ALA A 340 -11.46 6.91 19.35
CA ALA A 340 -10.13 6.59 19.87
C ALA A 340 -10.00 5.09 20.10
N VAL A 341 -8.94 4.49 19.54
CA VAL A 341 -8.61 3.07 19.68
C VAL A 341 -7.16 2.92 20.11
N THR A 342 -6.82 1.81 20.74
CA THR A 342 -5.43 1.50 21.12
C THR A 342 -4.58 1.12 19.92
N GLU A 343 -5.19 0.51 18.91
CA GLU A 343 -4.55 0.11 17.66
C GLU A 343 -5.57 0.05 16.55
N LEU A 344 -5.12 0.18 15.29
CA LEU A 344 -5.97 -0.04 14.13
C LEU A 344 -6.02 -1.53 13.78
N PRO A 345 -7.16 -2.04 13.28
CA PRO A 345 -7.28 -3.43 12.85
C PRO A 345 -6.54 -3.63 11.52
N TYR A 346 -5.36 -4.18 11.57
CA TYR A 346 -4.58 -4.52 10.40
C TYR A 346 -4.74 -6.01 10.04
N LEU A 347 -4.93 -6.28 8.76
CA LEU A 347 -4.56 -7.56 8.16
C LEU A 347 -3.04 -7.58 7.99
N GLY A 348 -2.43 -8.74 7.84
CA GLY A 348 -0.99 -8.83 7.60
C GLY A 348 -0.52 -7.85 6.51
N PHE A 349 0.73 -7.34 6.62
CA PHE A 349 1.36 -6.41 5.67
C PHE A 349 0.67 -5.02 5.55
N ASP A 350 0.38 -4.38 6.68
CA ASP A 350 -0.12 -2.99 6.78
C ASP A 350 -1.46 -2.71 6.07
N LYS A 351 -2.22 -3.72 5.74
CA LYS A 351 -3.56 -3.53 5.18
C LYS A 351 -4.59 -3.48 6.28
N ILE A 352 -5.35 -2.39 6.30
CA ILE A 352 -6.50 -2.28 7.19
C ILE A 352 -7.54 -3.36 6.87
N ASP A 353 -7.97 -4.08 7.90
CA ASP A 353 -9.22 -4.83 7.88
C ASP A 353 -10.39 -3.83 7.95
N ARG A 354 -10.97 -3.53 6.79
CA ARG A 354 -12.06 -2.55 6.68
C ARG A 354 -13.32 -3.00 7.41
N GLY A 355 -13.59 -4.31 7.36
CA GLY A 355 -14.74 -4.87 8.07
C GLY A 355 -14.58 -4.72 9.57
N ALA A 356 -13.42 -5.08 10.11
CA ALA A 356 -13.09 -4.91 11.51
C ALA A 356 -13.05 -3.42 11.92
N ALA A 357 -12.54 -2.53 11.07
CA ALA A 357 -12.53 -1.08 11.35
C ALA A 357 -13.95 -0.52 11.49
N VAL A 358 -14.86 -0.87 10.57
CA VAL A 358 -16.26 -0.46 10.64
C VAL A 358 -16.95 -1.09 11.87
N ALA A 359 -16.70 -2.37 12.14
CA ALA A 359 -17.26 -3.04 13.32
C ALA A 359 -16.77 -2.39 14.62
N THR A 360 -15.49 -2.07 14.73
CA THR A 360 -14.88 -1.36 15.87
C THR A 360 -15.54 0.01 16.07
N ALA A 361 -15.68 0.81 15.00
CA ALA A 361 -16.33 2.10 15.10
C ALA A 361 -17.79 1.99 15.55
N ASN A 362 -18.53 1.01 15.03
CA ASN A 362 -19.93 0.82 15.38
C ASN A 362 -20.12 0.29 16.81
N ALA A 363 -19.22 -0.56 17.28
CA ALA A 363 -19.24 -1.10 18.65
C ALA A 363 -18.80 -0.06 19.69
N THR A 364 -17.98 0.93 19.32
CA THR A 364 -17.48 1.94 20.25
C THR A 364 -18.51 3.05 20.42
N THR A 365 -19.34 2.94 21.42
CA THR A 365 -20.39 3.93 21.77
C THR A 365 -20.09 4.70 23.06
N ALA A 366 -19.16 4.23 23.87
CA ALA A 366 -18.75 4.86 25.11
C ALA A 366 -18.18 6.28 24.86
N THR A 367 -18.66 7.27 25.60
CA THR A 367 -18.35 8.70 25.34
C THR A 367 -16.89 9.05 25.60
N GLU A 368 -16.17 8.29 26.41
CA GLU A 368 -14.74 8.41 26.65
C GLU A 368 -13.87 7.92 25.46
N ARG A 369 -14.47 7.29 24.47
CA ARG A 369 -13.80 6.77 23.27
C ARG A 369 -14.39 7.25 21.97
N ASN A 370 -15.53 7.91 22.02
CA ASN A 370 -16.32 8.28 20.84
C ASN A 370 -16.82 9.72 20.96
N TRP A 371 -16.37 10.56 20.03
CA TRP A 371 -16.83 11.93 19.87
C TRP A 371 -17.65 12.08 18.61
N VAL A 372 -18.80 12.73 18.69
CA VAL A 372 -19.70 13.04 17.57
C VAL A 372 -20.07 14.51 17.64
N ARG A 373 -20.04 15.17 16.47
CA ARG A 373 -20.45 16.57 16.33
C ARG A 373 -21.95 16.69 16.08
#